data_1545bd3342ba89f162200e6dd2ef477a
#
_entry.id   1545bd3342ba89f162200e6dd2ef477a
#
_cell.length_a   1.000
_cell.length_b   1.000
_cell.length_c   1.000
_cell.angle_alpha   90.00
_cell.angle_beta   90.00
_cell.angle_gamma   90.00
#
_symmetry.space_group_name_H-M   'P 1'
#
loop_
_entity.id
_entity.type
_entity.pdbx_description
1 polymer ?
#
loop_
_entity_poly.entity_id
_entity_poly.type
_entity_poly.pdbx_seq_one_letter_code
_entity_poly.pdbx_strand_id
1 'polypeptide(L)'
;GVTCKSISKIERKGHPTPVVQVFNSGVINAVGLSSTGVERTTSELKILKDKSDAVVIASIFAGTVEEFGETASMIDENICDMIEVNISCPNVADEFGLPFASDPKISGEITRVAKNSTKLPVIIKLSPNYPNICEVAKSCEANGADGITAINTLGPGMLIDVHTYKPKLSNKKGGVSGPAIFPVALRIVYDLYKAIKIPII
;
A
#
# COMPACT_ATOMS: atom_id res chain seq x y z
N GLY A 1 -11.22 9.29 -9.19
CA GLY A 1 -11.31 8.52 -7.94
C GLY A 1 -10.32 9.00 -6.91
N VAL A 2 -10.51 8.57 -5.69
CA VAL A 2 -9.63 8.88 -4.56
C VAL A 2 -9.34 7.59 -3.78
N THR A 3 -8.06 7.36 -3.47
CA THR A 3 -7.63 6.29 -2.57
C THR A 3 -7.45 6.89 -1.17
N CYS A 4 -8.14 6.33 -0.18
CA CYS A 4 -7.99 6.78 1.20
C CYS A 4 -6.63 6.38 1.80
N LYS A 5 -6.29 6.97 2.96
CA LYS A 5 -5.15 6.51 3.75
C LYS A 5 -5.33 5.04 4.13
N SER A 6 -4.27 4.23 4.01
CA SER A 6 -4.35 2.80 4.32
C SER A 6 -4.92 2.53 5.72
N ILE A 7 -5.90 1.64 5.78
CA ILE A 7 -6.73 1.31 6.93
C ILE A 7 -6.28 -0.03 7.50
N SER A 8 -6.14 -0.14 8.82
CA SER A 8 -6.04 -1.39 9.55
C SER A 8 -7.35 -1.71 10.26
N LYS A 9 -7.56 -2.98 10.62
CA LYS A 9 -8.74 -3.44 11.37
C LYS A 9 -9.01 -2.58 12.60
N ILE A 10 -7.97 -2.30 13.39
CA ILE A 10 -8.02 -1.47 14.59
C ILE A 10 -7.15 -0.22 14.44
N GLU A 11 -7.31 0.76 15.33
CA GLU A 11 -6.45 1.94 15.38
C GLU A 11 -4.97 1.55 15.54
N ARG A 12 -4.10 2.23 14.79
CA ARG A 12 -2.65 2.06 14.84
C ARG A 12 -1.93 3.40 14.95
N LYS A 13 -1.04 3.51 15.92
CA LYS A 13 -0.21 4.69 16.17
C LYS A 13 1.06 4.62 15.32
N GLY A 14 1.20 5.48 14.33
CA GLY A 14 2.40 5.52 13.48
C GLY A 14 3.70 5.86 14.23
N HIS A 15 4.77 6.11 13.47
CA HIS A 15 6.05 6.55 14.04
C HIS A 15 5.93 7.95 14.65
N PRO A 16 6.80 8.31 15.61
CA PRO A 16 6.91 9.69 16.10
C PRO A 16 7.40 10.64 14.99
N THR A 17 7.00 11.90 15.08
CA THR A 17 7.44 12.95 14.15
C THR A 17 8.94 13.30 14.36
N PRO A 18 9.61 13.77 13.27
CA PRO A 18 9.14 14.01 11.91
C PRO A 18 9.06 12.72 11.06
N VAL A 19 7.92 12.52 10.36
CA VAL A 19 7.64 11.33 9.55
C VAL A 19 7.66 11.59 8.05
N VAL A 20 7.70 12.85 7.62
CA VAL A 20 7.76 13.28 6.22
C VAL A 20 8.77 14.39 6.07
N GLN A 21 9.59 14.34 5.03
CA GLN A 21 10.54 15.38 4.65
C GLN A 21 10.54 15.56 3.14
N VAL A 22 10.58 16.81 2.70
CA VAL A 22 10.70 17.21 1.29
C VAL A 22 12.16 17.43 0.94
N PHE A 23 12.55 17.10 -0.27
CA PHE A 23 13.83 17.44 -0.88
C PHE A 23 13.61 17.84 -2.35
N ASN A 24 14.65 18.35 -3.02
CA ASN A 24 14.53 19.00 -4.34
C ASN A 24 13.77 18.18 -5.41
N SER A 25 13.84 16.86 -5.35
CA SER A 25 13.26 15.98 -6.38
C SER A 25 12.23 15.01 -5.84
N GLY A 26 11.69 15.24 -4.63
CA GLY A 26 10.70 14.33 -4.07
C GLY A 26 10.42 14.49 -2.59
N VAL A 27 9.83 13.44 -2.07
CA VAL A 27 9.45 13.32 -0.66
C VAL A 27 9.98 11.99 -0.11
N ILE A 28 10.48 12.02 1.12
CA ILE A 28 10.79 10.81 1.88
C ILE A 28 9.85 10.72 3.08
N ASN A 29 9.32 9.55 3.35
CA ASN A 29 8.41 9.34 4.47
C ASN A 29 8.65 8.02 5.20
N ALA A 30 8.34 8.04 6.49
CA ALA A 30 8.24 6.88 7.35
C ALA A 30 7.07 7.10 8.33
N VAL A 31 5.85 7.09 7.79
CA VAL A 31 4.63 7.37 8.59
C VAL A 31 4.34 6.23 9.58
N GLY A 32 4.79 5.00 9.31
CA GLY A 32 4.64 3.85 10.20
C GLY A 32 3.22 3.28 10.22
N LEU A 33 2.49 3.38 9.08
CA LEU A 33 1.14 2.84 8.92
C LEU A 33 0.16 3.27 10.01
N SER A 34 0.17 4.55 10.38
CA SER A 34 -0.86 5.10 11.26
C SER A 34 -2.24 4.93 10.62
N SER A 35 -3.22 4.53 11.41
CA SER A 35 -4.60 4.31 10.97
C SER A 35 -5.56 4.62 12.11
N THR A 36 -6.73 5.14 11.78
CA THR A 36 -7.82 5.36 12.74
C THR A 36 -8.71 4.12 12.93
N GLY A 37 -8.39 3.02 12.23
CA GLY A 37 -9.20 1.81 12.19
C GLY A 37 -10.36 1.89 11.19
N VAL A 38 -10.96 0.73 10.88
CA VAL A 38 -12.04 0.63 9.87
C VAL A 38 -13.26 1.47 10.26
N GLU A 39 -13.76 1.36 11.47
CA GLU A 39 -15.01 2.00 11.90
C GLU A 39 -14.98 3.52 11.71
N ARG A 40 -13.93 4.17 12.20
CA ARG A 40 -13.79 5.62 12.07
C ARG A 40 -13.56 6.06 10.64
N THR A 41 -12.71 5.34 9.90
CA THR A 41 -12.44 5.65 8.49
C THR A 41 -13.71 5.49 7.64
N THR A 42 -14.51 4.45 7.87
CA THR A 42 -15.79 4.25 7.18
C THR A 42 -16.74 5.42 7.40
N SER A 43 -16.83 5.94 8.63
CA SER A 43 -17.64 7.11 8.95
C SER A 43 -17.18 8.37 8.21
N GLU A 44 -15.87 8.57 8.08
CA GLU A 44 -15.28 9.69 7.33
C GLU A 44 -15.51 9.55 5.81
N LEU A 45 -15.36 8.34 5.26
CA LEU A 45 -15.61 8.05 3.84
C LEU A 45 -17.07 8.21 3.45
N LYS A 46 -18.00 7.89 4.36
CA LYS A 46 -19.43 8.15 4.15
C LYS A 46 -19.71 9.63 3.91
N ILE A 47 -19.10 10.52 4.70
CA ILE A 47 -19.25 11.97 4.50
C ILE A 47 -18.74 12.40 3.12
N LEU A 48 -17.66 11.79 2.62
CA LEU A 48 -17.15 12.04 1.27
C LEU A 48 -18.14 11.56 0.21
N LYS A 49 -18.67 10.34 0.36
CA LYS A 49 -19.62 9.75 -0.60
C LYS A 49 -20.93 10.54 -0.66
N ASP A 50 -21.43 11.02 0.49
CA ASP A 50 -22.64 11.85 0.56
C ASP A 50 -22.48 13.22 -0.14
N LYS A 51 -21.24 13.70 -0.33
CA LYS A 51 -20.93 15.01 -0.92
C LYS A 51 -20.33 14.95 -2.32
N SER A 52 -20.05 13.74 -2.84
CA SER A 52 -19.30 13.58 -4.09
C SER A 52 -19.59 12.24 -4.75
N ASP A 53 -19.71 12.26 -6.09
CA ASP A 53 -19.79 11.06 -6.94
C ASP A 53 -18.40 10.44 -7.22
N ALA A 54 -17.36 10.82 -6.46
CA ALA A 54 -16.02 10.30 -6.65
C ALA A 54 -15.97 8.78 -6.39
N VAL A 55 -15.24 8.06 -7.23
CA VAL A 55 -14.89 6.66 -6.97
C VAL A 55 -13.99 6.60 -5.74
N VAL A 56 -14.41 5.86 -4.72
CA VAL A 56 -13.70 5.72 -3.43
C VAL A 56 -13.01 4.36 -3.37
N ILE A 57 -11.69 4.38 -3.24
CA ILE A 57 -10.86 3.18 -3.10
C ILE A 57 -10.40 3.07 -1.64
N ALA A 58 -10.85 2.04 -0.94
CA ALA A 58 -10.40 1.75 0.42
C ALA A 58 -9.05 1.04 0.38
N SER A 59 -7.97 1.74 0.73
CA SER A 59 -6.66 1.09 0.89
C SER A 59 -6.60 0.40 2.25
N ILE A 60 -6.29 -0.89 2.29
CA ILE A 60 -6.18 -1.68 3.52
C ILE A 60 -4.77 -2.26 3.69
N PHE A 61 -4.37 -2.49 4.93
CA PHE A 61 -3.17 -3.24 5.29
C PHE A 61 -3.42 -4.08 6.55
N ALA A 62 -2.64 -5.13 6.71
CA ALA A 62 -2.76 -6.06 7.84
C ALA A 62 -1.41 -6.65 8.24
N GLY A 63 -1.37 -7.33 9.37
CA GLY A 63 -0.19 -8.01 9.91
C GLY A 63 -0.12 -9.49 9.55
N THR A 64 -1.24 -10.13 9.21
CA THR A 64 -1.30 -11.54 8.80
C THR A 64 -2.18 -11.70 7.56
N VAL A 65 -2.07 -12.87 6.90
CA VAL A 65 -2.89 -13.21 5.73
C VAL A 65 -4.37 -13.19 6.07
N GLU A 66 -4.75 -13.76 7.21
CA GLU A 66 -6.14 -13.84 7.69
C GLU A 66 -6.70 -12.45 7.98
N GLU A 67 -5.90 -11.58 8.61
CA GLU A 67 -6.31 -10.21 8.96
C GLU A 67 -6.61 -9.36 7.71
N PHE A 68 -5.98 -9.63 6.56
CA PHE A 68 -6.37 -8.98 5.30
C PHE A 68 -7.80 -9.33 4.89
N GLY A 69 -8.21 -10.59 5.03
CA GLY A 69 -9.59 -11.01 4.78
C GLY A 69 -10.58 -10.40 5.75
N GLU A 70 -10.26 -10.42 7.04
CA GLU A 70 -11.09 -9.79 8.07
C GLU A 70 -11.27 -8.29 7.81
N THR A 71 -10.16 -7.58 7.52
CA THR A 71 -10.23 -6.14 7.22
C THR A 71 -11.03 -5.87 5.95
N ALA A 72 -10.83 -6.68 4.89
CA ALA A 72 -11.59 -6.55 3.65
C ALA A 72 -13.10 -6.74 3.86
N SER A 73 -13.50 -7.70 4.69
CA SER A 73 -14.91 -7.98 5.00
C SER A 73 -15.62 -6.85 5.77
N MET A 74 -14.85 -5.99 6.44
CA MET A 74 -15.38 -4.85 7.20
C MET A 74 -15.57 -3.59 6.35
N ILE A 75 -15.08 -3.57 5.10
CA ILE A 75 -15.26 -2.42 4.20
C ILE A 75 -16.68 -2.42 3.64
N ASP A 76 -17.40 -1.31 3.86
CA ASP A 76 -18.79 -1.14 3.41
C ASP A 76 -18.86 -0.95 1.89
N GLU A 77 -19.47 -1.92 1.19
CA GLU A 77 -19.66 -1.91 -0.26
C GLU A 77 -20.64 -0.80 -0.76
N ASN A 78 -21.38 -0.16 0.13
CA ASN A 78 -22.22 1.00 -0.22
C ASN A 78 -21.46 2.32 -0.16
N ILE A 79 -20.29 2.33 0.45
CA ILE A 79 -19.46 3.53 0.63
C ILE A 79 -18.24 3.48 -0.30
N CYS A 80 -17.61 2.33 -0.41
CA CYS A 80 -16.41 2.14 -1.22
C CYS A 80 -16.72 1.41 -2.52
N ASP A 81 -16.03 1.78 -3.59
CA ASP A 81 -16.20 1.20 -4.91
C ASP A 81 -15.17 0.10 -5.20
N MET A 82 -14.02 0.11 -4.50
CA MET A 82 -12.92 -0.84 -4.65
C MET A 82 -12.12 -0.97 -3.36
N ILE A 83 -11.39 -2.07 -3.22
CA ILE A 83 -10.39 -2.26 -2.16
C ILE A 83 -8.99 -2.31 -2.79
N GLU A 84 -8.07 -1.49 -2.28
CA GLU A 84 -6.63 -1.58 -2.55
C GLU A 84 -5.94 -2.31 -1.39
N VAL A 85 -5.39 -3.49 -1.64
CA VAL A 85 -4.64 -4.27 -0.66
C VAL A 85 -3.16 -3.86 -0.70
N ASN A 86 -2.70 -3.16 0.32
CA ASN A 86 -1.33 -2.70 0.42
C ASN A 86 -0.45 -3.77 1.09
N ILE A 87 0.20 -4.60 0.26
CA ILE A 87 1.12 -5.65 0.73
C ILE A 87 2.56 -5.14 0.93
N SER A 88 2.81 -3.87 0.70
CA SER A 88 4.17 -3.28 0.65
C SER A 88 4.74 -2.91 2.01
N CYS A 89 4.14 -3.35 3.12
CA CYS A 89 4.58 -2.97 4.46
C CYS A 89 5.94 -3.59 4.81
N PRO A 90 7.01 -2.80 4.96
CA PRO A 90 8.31 -3.31 5.39
C PRO A 90 8.37 -3.61 6.90
N ASN A 91 7.44 -3.07 7.69
CA ASN A 91 7.48 -3.16 9.15
C ASN A 91 6.93 -4.47 9.71
N VAL A 92 6.36 -5.33 8.87
CA VAL A 92 5.95 -6.69 9.26
C VAL A 92 7.14 -7.65 9.24
N ALA A 93 8.23 -7.29 8.54
CA ALA A 93 9.44 -8.12 8.45
C ALA A 93 10.13 -8.39 9.80
N ASP A 94 10.05 -7.43 10.75
CA ASP A 94 10.71 -7.57 12.06
C ASP A 94 9.98 -8.52 13.01
N GLU A 95 8.67 -8.72 12.81
CA GLU A 95 7.85 -9.60 13.66
C GLU A 95 7.52 -10.95 13.00
N PHE A 96 7.44 -11.02 11.66
CA PHE A 96 6.91 -12.18 10.91
C PHE A 96 7.82 -12.70 9.77
N GLY A 97 9.04 -12.19 9.60
CA GLY A 97 9.96 -12.61 8.54
C GLY A 97 9.96 -11.69 7.31
N LEU A 98 10.14 -12.25 6.12
CA LEU A 98 10.22 -11.47 4.88
C LEU A 98 8.91 -10.72 4.59
N PRO A 99 8.98 -9.47 4.09
CA PRO A 99 7.81 -8.70 3.71
C PRO A 99 6.93 -9.45 2.69
N PHE A 100 5.63 -9.41 2.87
CA PHE A 100 4.64 -10.09 2.00
C PHE A 100 4.88 -9.81 0.50
N ALA A 101 5.27 -8.57 0.16
CA ALA A 101 5.54 -8.15 -1.21
C ALA A 101 6.76 -8.82 -1.86
N SER A 102 7.58 -9.55 -1.12
CA SER A 102 8.77 -10.26 -1.64
C SER A 102 8.49 -11.71 -2.03
N ASP A 103 7.38 -12.28 -1.55
CA ASP A 103 7.00 -13.67 -1.79
C ASP A 103 5.74 -13.76 -2.66
N PRO A 104 5.85 -14.26 -3.92
CA PRO A 104 4.70 -14.43 -4.81
C PRO A 104 3.61 -15.34 -4.23
N LYS A 105 3.98 -16.38 -3.48
CA LYS A 105 3.03 -17.34 -2.91
C LYS A 105 2.20 -16.67 -1.82
N ILE A 106 2.84 -15.96 -0.89
CA ILE A 106 2.16 -15.25 0.20
C ILE A 106 1.31 -14.11 -0.37
N SER A 107 1.83 -13.35 -1.35
CA SER A 107 1.07 -12.30 -2.02
C SER A 107 -0.19 -12.82 -2.73
N GLY A 108 -0.07 -13.98 -3.39
CA GLY A 108 -1.22 -14.67 -3.99
C GLY A 108 -2.23 -15.14 -2.94
N GLU A 109 -1.79 -15.67 -1.82
CA GLU A 109 -2.67 -16.11 -0.74
C GLU A 109 -3.43 -14.92 -0.11
N ILE A 110 -2.75 -13.82 0.17
CA ILE A 110 -3.39 -12.56 0.63
C ILE A 110 -4.46 -12.11 -0.37
N THR A 111 -4.13 -12.14 -1.67
CA THR A 111 -5.07 -11.77 -2.73
C THR A 111 -6.32 -12.64 -2.68
N ARG A 112 -6.16 -13.96 -2.62
CA ARG A 112 -7.24 -14.93 -2.55
C ARG A 112 -8.12 -14.72 -1.32
N VAL A 113 -7.51 -14.54 -0.16
CA VAL A 113 -8.24 -14.33 1.11
C VAL A 113 -9.02 -13.02 1.06
N ALA A 114 -8.40 -11.92 0.63
CA ALA A 114 -9.09 -10.64 0.49
C ALA A 114 -10.24 -10.73 -0.52
N LYS A 115 -10.01 -11.34 -1.71
CA LYS A 115 -11.03 -11.48 -2.75
C LYS A 115 -12.23 -12.29 -2.30
N ASN A 116 -12.03 -13.34 -1.53
CA ASN A 116 -13.10 -14.18 -1.00
C ASN A 116 -13.90 -13.51 0.14
N SER A 117 -13.38 -12.41 0.72
CA SER A 117 -13.98 -11.74 1.87
C SER A 117 -14.81 -10.50 1.50
N THR A 118 -14.88 -10.15 0.22
CA THR A 118 -15.62 -8.96 -0.26
C THR A 118 -16.20 -9.20 -1.65
N LYS A 119 -17.25 -8.45 -2.00
CA LYS A 119 -17.78 -8.39 -3.38
C LYS A 119 -17.16 -7.28 -4.21
N LEU A 120 -16.45 -6.37 -3.56
CA LEU A 120 -15.78 -5.26 -4.24
C LEU A 120 -14.62 -5.75 -5.12
N PRO A 121 -14.30 -5.03 -6.20
CA PRO A 121 -13.04 -5.25 -6.92
C PRO A 121 -11.84 -5.08 -5.99
N VAL A 122 -10.87 -6.00 -6.09
CA VAL A 122 -9.65 -6.04 -5.27
C VAL A 122 -8.43 -5.73 -6.12
N ILE A 123 -7.74 -4.67 -5.77
CA ILE A 123 -6.51 -4.21 -6.43
C ILE A 123 -5.34 -4.44 -5.47
N ILE A 124 -4.22 -4.97 -5.97
CA ILE A 124 -3.04 -5.23 -5.14
C ILE A 124 -1.96 -4.16 -5.39
N LYS A 125 -1.54 -3.46 -4.34
CA LYS A 125 -0.50 -2.45 -4.43
C LYS A 125 0.87 -3.03 -4.17
N LEU A 126 1.73 -2.96 -5.21
CA LEU A 126 3.04 -3.59 -5.24
C LEU A 126 4.17 -2.67 -4.77
N SER A 127 5.20 -3.29 -4.19
CA SER A 127 6.44 -2.62 -3.81
C SER A 127 7.50 -2.72 -4.92
N PRO A 128 8.19 -1.62 -5.25
CA PRO A 128 9.29 -1.64 -6.22
C PRO A 128 10.59 -2.24 -5.67
N ASN A 129 10.64 -2.57 -4.38
CA ASN A 129 11.88 -2.88 -3.66
C ASN A 129 12.33 -4.34 -3.82
N TYR A 130 11.59 -5.14 -4.57
CA TYR A 130 11.88 -6.56 -4.79
C TYR A 130 12.03 -6.87 -6.27
N PRO A 131 13.07 -7.65 -6.67
CA PRO A 131 13.38 -7.91 -8.08
C PRO A 131 12.33 -8.77 -8.80
N ASN A 132 11.55 -9.54 -8.05
CA ASN A 132 10.54 -10.48 -8.55
C ASN A 132 9.12 -9.88 -8.66
N ILE A 133 8.98 -8.57 -8.78
CA ILE A 133 7.69 -7.86 -8.78
C ILE A 133 6.72 -8.39 -9.85
N CYS A 134 7.21 -8.81 -11.02
CA CYS A 134 6.39 -9.40 -12.08
C CYS A 134 5.84 -10.77 -11.69
N GLU A 135 6.60 -11.58 -10.94
CA GLU A 135 6.14 -12.88 -10.46
C GLU A 135 5.08 -12.70 -9.36
N VAL A 136 5.28 -11.72 -8.47
CA VAL A 136 4.26 -11.33 -7.48
C VAL A 136 2.98 -10.90 -8.19
N ALA A 137 3.05 -10.03 -9.20
CA ALA A 137 1.88 -9.58 -9.95
C ALA A 137 1.13 -10.74 -10.62
N LYS A 138 1.85 -11.67 -11.27
CA LYS A 138 1.26 -12.88 -11.88
C LYS A 138 0.57 -13.76 -10.84
N SER A 139 1.17 -13.92 -9.67
CA SER A 139 0.56 -14.68 -8.59
C SER A 139 -0.72 -14.02 -8.08
N CYS A 140 -0.73 -12.68 -7.92
CA CYS A 140 -1.93 -11.94 -7.54
C CYS A 140 -3.04 -12.08 -8.62
N GLU A 141 -2.71 -11.93 -9.90
CA GLU A 141 -3.65 -12.13 -11.01
C GLU A 141 -4.25 -13.55 -11.01
N ALA A 142 -3.40 -14.57 -10.85
CA ALA A 142 -3.84 -15.98 -10.80
C ALA A 142 -4.73 -16.28 -9.57
N ASN A 143 -4.65 -15.50 -8.51
CA ASN A 143 -5.44 -15.62 -7.30
C ASN A 143 -6.63 -14.64 -7.23
N GLY A 144 -6.98 -14.00 -8.35
CA GLY A 144 -8.24 -13.27 -8.51
C GLY A 144 -8.15 -11.77 -8.25
N ALA A 145 -6.96 -11.15 -8.30
CA ALA A 145 -6.86 -9.70 -8.32
C ALA A 145 -7.58 -9.12 -9.55
N ASP A 146 -8.33 -8.04 -9.37
CA ASP A 146 -9.01 -7.31 -10.45
C ASP A 146 -8.11 -6.23 -11.07
N GLY A 147 -7.00 -5.87 -10.40
CA GLY A 147 -6.03 -4.91 -10.89
C GLY A 147 -4.78 -4.85 -10.01
N ILE A 148 -3.81 -4.10 -10.49
CA ILE A 148 -2.54 -3.86 -9.80
C ILE A 148 -2.31 -2.36 -9.66
N THR A 149 -1.97 -1.87 -8.46
CA THR A 149 -1.42 -0.53 -8.25
C THR A 149 0.11 -0.59 -8.29
N ALA A 150 0.74 0.17 -9.17
CA ALA A 150 2.19 0.26 -9.29
C ALA A 150 2.63 1.74 -9.36
N ILE A 151 3.47 2.12 -8.46
CA ILE A 151 4.21 1.43 -7.41
C ILE A 151 4.10 2.14 -6.06
N ASN A 152 4.36 1.42 -4.96
CA ASN A 152 4.61 2.06 -3.68
C ASN A 152 5.98 2.77 -3.69
N THR A 153 6.42 3.35 -2.57
CA THR A 153 7.68 4.09 -2.45
C THR A 153 8.92 3.21 -2.66
N LEU A 154 9.94 3.81 -3.28
CA LEU A 154 11.26 3.18 -3.47
C LEU A 154 12.12 3.41 -2.23
N GLY A 155 12.85 2.39 -1.79
CA GLY A 155 13.76 2.57 -0.66
C GLY A 155 14.20 1.27 0.02
N PRO A 156 14.75 1.40 1.22
CA PRO A 156 14.78 2.59 2.07
C PRO A 156 15.81 3.64 1.64
N GLY A 157 15.39 4.91 1.62
CA GLY A 157 16.27 6.08 1.49
C GLY A 157 16.57 6.76 2.83
N MET A 158 17.47 7.74 2.84
CA MET A 158 17.81 8.56 4.01
C MET A 158 18.10 10.01 3.60
N LEU A 159 17.67 10.96 4.43
CA LEU A 159 18.10 12.34 4.40
C LEU A 159 18.82 12.68 5.71
N ILE A 160 19.97 13.37 5.60
CA ILE A 160 20.76 13.84 6.73
C ILE A 160 20.73 15.36 6.74
N ASP A 161 20.56 15.95 7.92
CA ASP A 161 20.76 17.36 8.13
C ASP A 161 22.26 17.65 8.22
N VAL A 162 22.76 18.49 7.30
CA VAL A 162 24.21 18.75 7.17
C VAL A 162 24.79 19.58 8.30
N HIS A 163 23.96 20.28 9.07
CA HIS A 163 24.41 21.11 10.19
C HIS A 163 24.45 20.31 11.49
N THR A 164 23.50 19.39 11.68
CA THR A 164 23.40 18.59 12.91
C THR A 164 23.95 17.18 12.77
N TYR A 165 24.25 16.74 11.54
CA TYR A 165 24.69 15.37 11.19
C TYR A 165 23.69 14.29 11.61
N LYS A 166 22.41 14.64 11.76
CA LYS A 166 21.36 13.72 12.19
C LYS A 166 20.40 13.37 11.04
N PRO A 167 19.81 12.16 11.04
CA PRO A 167 18.73 11.84 10.13
C PRO A 167 17.54 12.80 10.30
N LYS A 168 16.95 13.22 9.17
CA LYS A 168 15.80 14.14 9.18
C LYS A 168 14.48 13.47 9.58
N LEU A 169 14.35 12.15 9.40
CA LEU A 169 13.21 11.38 9.87
C LEU A 169 13.50 10.77 11.24
N SER A 170 12.47 10.70 12.10
CA SER A 170 12.56 10.01 13.41
C SER A 170 12.93 8.54 13.26
N ASN A 171 12.40 7.86 12.23
CA ASN A 171 12.71 6.47 11.88
C ASN A 171 14.06 6.31 11.14
N LYS A 172 14.83 7.40 10.98
CA LYS A 172 16.12 7.47 10.27
C LYS A 172 16.01 7.22 8.76
N LYS A 173 15.30 6.19 8.33
CA LYS A 173 15.11 5.76 6.94
C LYS A 173 13.63 5.84 6.56
N GLY A 174 13.33 5.96 5.26
CA GLY A 174 11.96 5.99 4.76
C GLY A 174 11.85 5.67 3.27
N GLY A 175 10.63 5.55 2.80
CA GLY A 175 10.34 5.37 1.38
C GLY A 175 10.38 6.70 0.63
N VAL A 176 10.95 6.69 -0.56
CA VAL A 176 11.09 7.83 -1.46
C VAL A 176 10.00 7.82 -2.51
N SER A 177 9.38 8.98 -2.77
CA SER A 177 8.37 9.22 -3.80
C SER A 177 8.64 10.53 -4.55
N GLY A 178 7.92 10.74 -5.66
CA GLY A 178 8.00 11.94 -6.47
C GLY A 178 8.91 11.80 -7.70
N PRO A 179 9.28 12.92 -8.35
CA PRO A 179 10.00 12.92 -9.63
C PRO A 179 11.28 12.08 -9.65
N ALA A 180 11.98 11.98 -8.52
CA ALA A 180 13.23 11.22 -8.42
C ALA A 180 13.08 9.72 -8.77
N ILE A 181 11.92 9.12 -8.55
CA ILE A 181 11.68 7.70 -8.81
C ILE A 181 10.90 7.45 -10.10
N PHE A 182 10.49 8.50 -10.82
CA PHE A 182 9.63 8.37 -12.01
C PHE A 182 10.19 7.40 -13.07
N PRO A 183 11.48 7.43 -13.46
CA PRO A 183 12.01 6.49 -14.46
C PRO A 183 11.96 5.03 -13.98
N VAL A 184 12.13 4.79 -12.69
CA VAL A 184 12.03 3.45 -12.09
C VAL A 184 10.58 2.97 -12.10
N ALA A 185 9.63 3.84 -11.72
CA ALA A 185 8.21 3.55 -11.75
C ALA A 185 7.74 3.21 -13.17
N LEU A 186 8.11 4.02 -14.14
CA LEU A 186 7.74 3.81 -15.55
C LEU A 186 8.26 2.49 -16.10
N ARG A 187 9.53 2.14 -15.82
CA ARG A 187 10.10 0.84 -16.21
C ARG A 187 9.30 -0.31 -15.60
N ILE A 188 8.98 -0.25 -14.31
CA ILE A 188 8.22 -1.31 -13.63
C ILE A 188 6.82 -1.44 -14.23
N VAL A 189 6.11 -0.35 -14.48
CA VAL A 189 4.80 -0.38 -15.14
C VAL A 189 4.88 -1.04 -16.52
N TYR A 190 5.93 -0.74 -17.30
CA TYR A 190 6.17 -1.36 -18.60
C TYR A 190 6.42 -2.88 -18.49
N ASP A 191 7.22 -3.31 -17.50
CA ASP A 191 7.49 -4.73 -17.27
C ASP A 191 6.22 -5.48 -16.83
N LEU A 192 5.42 -4.87 -15.95
CA LEU A 192 4.13 -5.40 -15.49
C LEU A 192 3.13 -5.50 -16.66
N TYR A 193 3.03 -4.46 -17.50
CA TYR A 193 2.16 -4.46 -18.68
C TYR A 193 2.42 -5.65 -19.62
N LYS A 194 3.68 -6.09 -19.72
CA LYS A 194 4.03 -7.30 -20.50
C LYS A 194 3.77 -8.60 -19.75
N ALA A 195 3.72 -8.56 -18.43
CA ALA A 195 3.68 -9.75 -17.58
C ALA A 195 2.26 -10.20 -17.20
N ILE A 196 1.31 -9.26 -17.08
CA ILE A 196 -0.08 -9.49 -16.64
C ILE A 196 -1.08 -8.93 -17.64
N LYS A 197 -2.36 -9.30 -17.50
CA LYS A 197 -3.46 -8.87 -18.37
C LYS A 197 -4.50 -8.01 -17.68
N ILE A 198 -4.53 -8.01 -16.34
CA ILE A 198 -5.42 -7.16 -15.55
C ILE A 198 -4.94 -5.70 -15.57
N PRO A 199 -5.85 -4.73 -15.32
CA PRO A 199 -5.52 -3.30 -15.31
C PRO A 199 -4.38 -2.94 -14.34
N ILE A 200 -3.58 -1.94 -14.73
CA ILE A 200 -2.54 -1.33 -13.89
C ILE A 200 -2.92 0.13 -13.65
N ILE A 201 -2.89 0.54 -12.39
CA ILE A 201 -3.21 1.89 -11.90
C ILE A 201 -1.94 2.54 -11.36
#